data_d96d7f930275b520e632cf674a2fee84
#
_entry.id   d96d7f930275b520e632cf674a2fee84
#
_cell.length_a   1.000
_cell.length_b   1.000
_cell.length_c   1.000
_cell.angle_alpha   90.00
_cell.angle_beta   90.00
_cell.angle_gamma   90.00
#
_symmetry.space_group_name_H-M   'P 1'
#
loop_
_entity.id
_entity.type
_entity.pdbx_description
1 polymer ?
#
loop_
_entity_poly.entity_id
_entity_poly.type
_entity_poly.pdbx_seq_one_letter_code
_entity_poly.pdbx_strand_id
1 'polypeptide(L)'
;MAKIQMKTPLVEMDGDEMTRILWKMIKDELLLPYIDLNTEYYDLGLEYRNETDDQVTVDAAEATKKYGVAVKCATITPNKARMEEYTLKKMYKSPNGTIRAILDRTVFRAPIVVLSLIHI
;
A
#
# COMPACT_ATOMS: atom_id res chain seq x y z
N MET A 1 18.53 17.59 18.80
CA MET A 1 18.38 18.31 17.51
C MET A 1 16.91 18.63 17.31
N ALA A 2 16.57 19.77 16.72
CA ALA A 2 15.20 20.06 16.31
C ALA A 2 14.79 19.12 15.18
N LYS A 3 13.61 18.52 15.28
CA LYS A 3 13.09 17.64 14.23
C LYS A 3 12.64 18.44 13.01
N ILE A 4 12.78 17.84 11.83
CA ILE A 4 12.28 18.40 10.58
C ILE A 4 10.75 18.40 10.62
N GLN A 5 10.14 19.56 10.43
CA GLN A 5 8.70 19.71 10.40
C GLN A 5 8.15 19.38 9.01
N MET A 6 7.16 18.49 8.95
CA MET A 6 6.45 18.20 7.70
C MET A 6 5.39 19.26 7.42
N LYS A 7 5.37 19.75 6.18
CA LYS A 7 4.37 20.72 5.72
C LYS A 7 3.06 20.05 5.26
N THR A 8 3.19 18.85 4.71
CA THR A 8 2.07 18.08 4.16
C THR A 8 2.02 16.73 4.85
N PRO A 9 0.85 16.24 5.24
CA PRO A 9 0.72 14.89 5.79
C PRO A 9 1.19 13.84 4.79
N LEU A 10 1.83 12.80 5.31
CA LEU A 10 2.13 11.59 4.54
C LEU A 10 0.95 10.63 4.67
N VAL A 11 0.37 10.22 3.55
CA VAL A 11 -0.62 9.14 3.56
C VAL A 11 0.11 7.82 3.81
N GLU A 12 -0.19 7.20 4.93
CA GLU A 12 0.43 5.97 5.38
C GLU A 12 -0.53 4.81 5.16
N MET A 13 -0.18 3.92 4.22
CA MET A 13 -0.96 2.73 3.91
C MET A 13 -0.25 1.51 4.49
N ASP A 14 -0.67 1.07 5.67
CA ASP A 14 -0.12 -0.11 6.30
C ASP A 14 -0.51 -1.38 5.53
N GLY A 15 0.25 -2.44 5.71
CA GLY A 15 0.09 -3.66 4.95
C GLY A 15 -0.15 -4.89 5.82
N ASP A 16 0.17 -6.02 5.23
CA ASP A 16 0.01 -7.33 5.86
C ASP A 16 1.33 -7.91 6.35
N GLU A 17 1.23 -8.83 7.30
CA GLU A 17 2.30 -9.69 7.78
C GLU A 17 3.58 -8.90 8.18
N MET A 18 4.76 -9.35 7.74
CA MET A 18 6.02 -8.76 8.15
C MET A 18 6.24 -7.33 7.64
N THR A 19 5.59 -6.91 6.55
CA THR A 19 5.77 -5.55 6.05
C THR A 19 5.24 -4.49 7.01
N ARG A 20 4.19 -4.80 7.75
CA ARG A 20 3.65 -3.98 8.84
C ARG A 20 4.70 -3.79 9.95
N ILE A 21 5.38 -4.86 10.33
CA ILE A 21 6.43 -4.83 11.36
C ILE A 21 7.63 -4.03 10.87
N LEU A 22 8.09 -4.29 9.64
CA LEU A 22 9.22 -3.59 9.04
C LEU A 22 8.95 -2.09 8.90
N TRP A 23 7.74 -1.71 8.48
CA TRP A 23 7.37 -0.31 8.37
C TRP A 23 7.34 0.39 9.74
N LYS A 24 6.83 -0.30 10.76
CA LYS A 24 6.88 0.21 12.14
C LYS A 24 8.32 0.45 12.59
N MET A 25 9.23 -0.48 12.36
CA MET A 25 10.66 -0.31 12.69
C MET A 25 11.28 0.87 11.95
N ILE A 26 10.98 1.04 10.66
CA ILE A 26 11.45 2.18 9.86
C ILE A 26 10.95 3.50 10.46
N LYS A 27 9.69 3.58 10.85
CA LYS A 27 9.16 4.78 11.51
C LYS A 27 9.88 5.06 12.81
N ASP A 28 9.96 4.07 13.66
CA ASP A 28 10.47 4.24 15.04
C ASP A 28 11.98 4.55 15.05
N GLU A 29 12.76 3.90 14.21
CA GLU A 29 14.23 3.97 14.25
C GLU A 29 14.83 5.00 13.27
N LEU A 30 14.20 5.21 12.11
CA LEU A 30 14.76 6.04 11.04
C LEU A 30 14.02 7.37 10.82
N LEU A 31 12.71 7.43 11.06
CA LEU A 31 11.93 8.63 10.75
C LEU A 31 11.67 9.48 11.99
N LEU A 32 11.04 8.91 13.01
CA LEU A 32 10.61 9.64 14.21
C LEU A 32 11.76 10.31 15.00
N PRO A 33 13.00 9.80 15.02
CA PRO A 33 14.10 10.51 15.67
C PRO A 33 14.45 11.86 15.01
N TYR A 34 14.23 11.98 13.70
CA TYR A 34 14.68 13.12 12.90
C TYR A 34 13.55 13.99 12.35
N ILE A 35 12.35 13.42 12.19
CA ILE A 35 11.22 14.07 11.54
C ILE A 35 10.05 14.11 12.52
N ASP A 36 9.38 15.27 12.60
CA ASP A 36 8.07 15.38 13.22
C ASP A 36 7.04 14.85 12.23
N LEU A 37 6.87 13.52 12.27
CA LEU A 37 6.12 12.78 11.26
C LEU A 37 4.61 13.01 11.46
N ASN A 38 4.00 13.66 10.48
CA ASN A 38 2.55 13.83 10.39
C ASN A 38 2.01 12.86 9.35
N THR A 39 1.21 11.88 9.78
CA THR A 39 0.64 10.86 8.89
C THR A 39 -0.87 10.85 8.93
N GLU A 40 -1.48 10.57 7.78
CA GLU A 40 -2.87 10.14 7.66
C GLU A 40 -2.88 8.63 7.42
N TYR A 41 -3.26 7.88 8.43
CA TYR A 41 -3.10 6.43 8.50
C TYR A 41 -4.30 5.68 7.94
N TYR A 42 -4.01 4.70 7.07
CA TYR A 42 -4.99 3.75 6.52
C TYR A 42 -4.46 2.32 6.68
N ASP A 43 -5.24 1.48 7.32
CA ASP A 43 -4.92 0.05 7.45
C ASP A 43 -5.41 -0.69 6.20
N LEU A 44 -4.48 -1.09 5.35
CA LEU A 44 -4.74 -1.89 4.15
C LEU A 44 -4.51 -3.39 4.38
N GLY A 45 -4.42 -3.80 5.65
CA GLY A 45 -4.40 -5.21 6.03
C GLY A 45 -5.68 -5.93 5.59
N LEU A 46 -5.53 -7.21 5.26
CA LEU A 46 -6.60 -7.99 4.65
C LEU A 46 -7.85 -8.09 5.54
N GLU A 47 -7.67 -8.16 6.86
CA GLU A 47 -8.78 -8.20 7.83
C GLU A 47 -9.62 -6.92 7.78
N TYR A 48 -8.97 -5.76 7.90
CA TYR A 48 -9.67 -4.47 7.89
C TYR A 48 -10.29 -4.15 6.52
N ARG A 49 -9.65 -4.56 5.44
CA ARG A 49 -10.24 -4.50 4.09
C ARG A 49 -11.50 -5.35 3.99
N ASN A 50 -11.52 -6.52 4.63
CA ASN A 50 -12.71 -7.38 4.69
C ASN A 50 -13.83 -6.77 5.53
N GLU A 51 -13.51 -6.07 6.61
CA GLU A 51 -14.50 -5.35 7.43
C GLU A 51 -15.17 -4.22 6.65
N THR A 52 -14.36 -3.44 5.93
CA THR A 52 -14.79 -2.24 5.19
C THR A 52 -15.22 -2.52 3.75
N ASP A 53 -15.31 -3.79 3.34
CA ASP A 53 -15.58 -4.17 1.94
C ASP A 53 -14.62 -3.55 0.92
N ASP A 54 -13.38 -3.34 1.32
CA ASP A 54 -12.29 -2.71 0.55
C ASP A 54 -12.45 -1.17 0.37
N GLN A 55 -13.39 -0.53 1.07
CA GLN A 55 -13.57 0.91 1.00
C GLN A 55 -12.32 1.66 1.48
N VAL A 56 -11.60 1.14 2.47
CA VAL A 56 -10.35 1.74 2.97
C VAL A 56 -9.30 1.93 1.88
N THR A 57 -9.25 1.05 0.88
CA THR A 57 -8.33 1.18 -0.27
C THR A 57 -8.68 2.39 -1.14
N VAL A 58 -9.97 2.63 -1.33
CA VAL A 58 -10.46 3.80 -2.08
C VAL A 58 -10.16 5.09 -1.31
N ASP A 59 -10.48 5.12 -0.02
CA ASP A 59 -10.26 6.27 0.84
C ASP A 59 -8.77 6.67 0.91
N ALA A 60 -7.88 5.68 1.03
CA ALA A 60 -6.45 5.88 1.00
C ALA A 60 -5.94 6.45 -0.34
N ALA A 61 -6.52 5.99 -1.45
CA ALA A 61 -6.19 6.51 -2.78
C ALA A 61 -6.65 7.96 -2.96
N GLU A 62 -7.85 8.31 -2.52
CA GLU A 62 -8.37 9.68 -2.58
C GLU A 62 -7.56 10.62 -1.66
N ALA A 63 -7.18 10.16 -0.47
CA ALA A 63 -6.26 10.91 0.40
C ALA A 63 -4.90 11.15 -0.28
N THR A 64 -4.37 10.14 -0.96
CA THR A 64 -3.11 10.27 -1.72
C THR A 64 -3.25 11.30 -2.85
N LYS A 65 -4.38 11.33 -3.53
CA LYS A 65 -4.69 12.32 -4.56
C LYS A 65 -4.73 13.74 -3.99
N LYS A 66 -5.30 13.88 -2.80
CA LYS A 66 -5.42 15.16 -2.07
C LYS A 66 -4.05 15.68 -1.60
N TYR A 67 -3.24 14.83 -0.99
CA TYR A 67 -1.97 15.25 -0.37
C TYR A 67 -0.75 15.10 -1.28
N GLY A 68 -0.84 14.31 -2.33
CA GLY A 68 0.20 14.15 -3.35
C GLY A 68 1.35 13.25 -2.98
N VAL A 69 1.38 12.68 -1.76
CA VAL A 69 2.44 11.79 -1.29
C VAL A 69 1.90 10.69 -0.41
N ALA A 70 2.35 9.47 -0.65
CA ALA A 70 1.97 8.31 0.15
C ALA A 70 3.11 7.29 0.23
N VAL A 71 3.09 6.50 1.30
CA VAL A 71 3.86 5.28 1.42
C VAL A 71 2.90 4.10 1.56
N LYS A 72 3.14 3.04 0.81
CA LYS A 72 2.32 1.84 0.85
C LYS A 72 3.17 0.62 1.16
N CYS A 73 2.79 -0.08 2.22
CA CYS A 73 3.34 -1.39 2.54
C CYS A 73 2.77 -2.48 1.62
N ALA A 74 3.43 -3.63 1.57
CA ALA A 74 2.93 -4.77 0.81
C ALA A 74 1.63 -5.30 1.41
N THR A 75 0.69 -5.67 0.55
CA THR A 75 -0.62 -6.17 0.90
C THR A 75 -0.87 -7.52 0.25
N ILE A 76 -1.63 -8.38 0.92
CA ILE A 76 -2.06 -9.68 0.38
C ILE A 76 -3.14 -9.44 -0.69
N THR A 77 -2.95 -10.06 -1.85
CA THR A 77 -4.04 -10.26 -2.82
C THR A 77 -4.58 -11.68 -2.61
N PRO A 78 -5.81 -11.83 -2.08
CA PRO A 78 -6.28 -13.14 -1.68
C PRO A 78 -6.50 -14.07 -2.88
N ASN A 79 -6.10 -15.31 -2.70
CA ASN A 79 -6.49 -16.45 -3.51
C ASN A 79 -7.49 -17.33 -2.73
N LYS A 80 -7.89 -18.47 -3.28
CA LYS A 80 -8.86 -19.36 -2.64
C LYS A 80 -8.41 -19.81 -1.24
N ALA A 81 -7.14 -20.19 -1.08
CA ALA A 81 -6.60 -20.63 0.21
C ALA A 81 -6.63 -19.49 1.26
N ARG A 82 -6.26 -18.27 0.86
CA ARG A 82 -6.32 -17.10 1.75
C ARG A 82 -7.76 -16.71 2.09
N MET A 83 -8.72 -16.94 1.21
CA MET A 83 -10.14 -16.72 1.53
C MET A 83 -10.61 -17.60 2.67
N GLU A 84 -10.22 -18.86 2.68
CA GLU A 84 -10.55 -19.81 3.75
C GLU A 84 -9.82 -19.44 5.05
N GLU A 85 -8.51 -19.18 4.97
CA GLU A 85 -7.67 -18.84 6.10
C GLU A 85 -8.16 -17.59 6.87
N TYR A 86 -8.53 -16.54 6.15
CA TYR A 86 -8.98 -15.26 6.72
C TYR A 86 -10.51 -15.14 6.80
N THR A 87 -11.26 -16.16 6.42
CA THR A 87 -12.75 -16.13 6.41
C THR A 87 -13.30 -14.90 5.67
N LEU A 88 -12.81 -14.66 4.46
CA LEU A 88 -13.14 -13.47 3.70
C LEU A 88 -14.54 -13.57 3.08
N LYS A 89 -15.27 -12.46 3.05
CA LYS A 89 -16.60 -12.34 2.42
C LYS A 89 -16.52 -12.55 0.89
N LYS A 90 -15.44 -12.11 0.27
CA LYS A 90 -15.20 -12.20 -1.18
C LYS A 90 -13.71 -12.18 -1.51
N MET A 91 -13.37 -12.54 -2.74
CA MET A 91 -12.01 -12.43 -3.25
C MET A 91 -11.73 -10.98 -3.69
N TYR A 92 -11.09 -10.21 -2.81
CA TYR A 92 -10.76 -8.80 -3.08
C TYR A 92 -9.71 -8.67 -4.17
N LYS A 93 -9.83 -7.63 -4.99
CA LYS A 93 -8.83 -7.28 -5.99
C LYS A 93 -7.54 -6.77 -5.34
N SER A 94 -6.46 -6.71 -6.11
CA SER A 94 -5.22 -6.12 -5.63
C SER A 94 -5.39 -4.64 -5.32
N PRO A 95 -5.06 -4.18 -4.10
CA PRO A 95 -5.09 -2.76 -3.76
C PRO A 95 -4.21 -1.91 -4.67
N ASN A 96 -3.10 -2.48 -5.17
CA ASN A 96 -2.22 -1.78 -6.10
C ASN A 96 -2.95 -1.36 -7.39
N GLY A 97 -3.78 -2.25 -7.93
CA GLY A 97 -4.57 -1.97 -9.12
C GLY A 97 -5.61 -0.87 -8.88
N THR A 98 -6.34 -0.97 -7.77
CA THR A 98 -7.36 0.00 -7.37
C THR A 98 -6.75 1.39 -7.15
N ILE A 99 -5.67 1.48 -6.38
CA ILE A 99 -4.98 2.75 -6.09
C ILE A 99 -4.45 3.39 -7.38
N ARG A 100 -3.77 2.62 -8.23
CA ARG A 100 -3.22 3.13 -9.50
C ARG A 100 -4.31 3.63 -10.44
N ALA A 101 -5.44 2.94 -10.49
CA ALA A 101 -6.59 3.36 -11.32
C ALA A 101 -7.16 4.70 -10.82
N ILE A 102 -7.36 4.85 -9.51
CA ILE A 102 -7.90 6.10 -8.92
C ILE A 102 -6.92 7.26 -9.12
N LEU A 103 -5.62 7.02 -9.02
CA LEU A 103 -4.59 8.04 -9.22
C LEU A 103 -4.31 8.35 -10.69
N ASP A 104 -4.95 7.64 -11.62
CA ASP A 104 -4.73 7.74 -13.07
C ASP A 104 -3.24 7.66 -13.46
N ARG A 105 -2.52 6.72 -12.83
CA ARG A 105 -1.07 6.55 -12.99
C ARG A 105 -0.68 5.15 -13.45
N THR A 106 -1.47 4.59 -14.35
CA THR A 106 -1.16 3.31 -14.98
C THR A 106 -0.34 3.55 -16.25
N VAL A 107 0.87 2.97 -16.29
CA VAL A 107 1.74 3.02 -17.46
C VAL A 107 1.69 1.66 -18.16
N PHE A 108 1.21 1.64 -19.38
CA PHE A 108 1.27 0.47 -20.25
C PHE A 108 2.61 0.45 -21.00
N ARG A 109 3.29 -0.67 -20.97
CA ARG A 109 4.56 -0.86 -21.68
C ARG A 109 4.41 -1.97 -22.72
N ALA A 110 4.96 -1.77 -23.89
CA ALA A 110 5.10 -2.84 -24.86
C ALA A 110 6.05 -3.93 -24.30
N PRO A 111 5.74 -5.21 -24.49
CA PRO A 111 6.63 -6.27 -24.06
C PRO A 111 7.95 -6.22 -24.82
N ILE A 112 9.06 -6.44 -24.12
CA ILE A 112 10.37 -6.61 -24.75
C ILE A 112 10.53 -8.09 -25.04
N VAL A 113 10.61 -8.44 -26.32
CA VAL A 113 10.84 -9.83 -26.74
C VAL A 113 12.33 -10.05 -26.92
N VAL A 114 12.89 -10.91 -26.09
CA VAL A 114 14.32 -11.28 -26.17
C VAL A 114 14.44 -12.54 -27.03
N LEU A 115 14.74 -12.35 -28.30
CA LEU A 115 14.82 -13.44 -29.28
C LEU A 115 15.96 -14.41 -28.99
N SER A 116 17.02 -13.96 -28.35
CA SER A 116 18.17 -14.81 -27.98
C SER A 116 17.84 -15.92 -26.97
N LEU A 117 16.74 -15.82 -26.25
CA LEU A 117 16.27 -16.85 -25.32
C LEU A 117 15.59 -18.03 -26.00
N ILE A 118 15.30 -17.93 -27.29
CA ILE A 118 14.66 -19.00 -28.06
C ILE A 118 15.57 -20.26 -28.16
N HIS A 119 16.85 -20.07 -27.97
CA HIS A 119 17.86 -21.13 -28.09
C HIS A 119 18.35 -21.68 -26.73
N ILE A 120 17.74 -21.25 -25.65
CA ILE A 120 17.99 -21.79 -24.32
C ILE A 120 16.97 -22.91 -23.96
#